data_116a133ceb5ab71e3c0609af98072ab1
#
_entry.id   116a133ceb5ab71e3c0609af98072ab1
#
_cell.length_a   1.000
_cell.length_b   1.000
_cell.length_c   1.000
_cell.angle_alpha   90.00
_cell.angle_beta   90.00
_cell.angle_gamma   90.00
#
_symmetry.space_group_name_H-M   'P 1'
#
loop_
_entity.id
_entity.type
_entity.pdbx_description
1 polymer ?
#
loop_
_entity_poly.entity_id
_entity_poly.type
_entity_poly.pdbx_seq_one_letter_code
_entity_poly.pdbx_strand_id
1 'polypeptide(L)'
;ALNAPKSSIMPLVHTMTARNFIYMQKDTLRYRIGVATYSVGVAYNNRKTSLQFIQQEMNNITALSNETCQLGIQSRTMVLYIAKKDSPQPIRLMSSVGKQLPLYCTGLGRALLAYKSEEEIRSLFPEVLTAYTPHTIATINDLLKELELTRQRGYAVEHEETNLMVNCIAVSLDYNNAPIAALSISIPTFRISESKEKEAVQILWEAKQRIETHFKMYGVDFGN
;
A
#
# COMPACT_ATOMS: atom_id res chain seq x y z
N ALA A 1 -9.48 -19.81 5.04
CA ALA A 1 -10.64 -20.49 4.45
C ALA A 1 -11.91 -19.92 5.09
N LEU A 2 -12.97 -19.70 4.29
CA LEU A 2 -14.25 -19.22 4.78
C LEU A 2 -14.90 -20.35 5.61
N ASN A 3 -15.15 -20.11 6.91
CA ASN A 3 -15.90 -21.02 7.78
C ASN A 3 -17.42 -20.90 7.49
N ALA A 4 -17.85 -21.18 6.26
CA ALA A 4 -19.23 -21.09 5.85
C ALA A 4 -19.70 -22.42 5.23
N PRO A 5 -20.96 -22.86 5.50
CA PRO A 5 -21.53 -24.07 4.92
C PRO A 5 -21.55 -24.00 3.39
N LYS A 6 -21.31 -25.12 2.73
CA LYS A 6 -21.39 -25.23 1.26
C LYS A 6 -22.73 -24.73 0.70
N SER A 7 -23.84 -25.03 1.40
CA SER A 7 -25.18 -24.57 1.05
C SER A 7 -25.33 -23.04 0.97
N SER A 8 -24.57 -22.30 1.77
CA SER A 8 -24.59 -20.81 1.75
C SER A 8 -23.68 -20.23 0.68
N ILE A 9 -22.58 -20.92 0.35
CA ILE A 9 -21.59 -20.43 -0.61
C ILE A 9 -22.01 -20.72 -2.07
N MET A 10 -22.61 -21.87 -2.34
CA MET A 10 -22.93 -22.30 -3.70
C MET A 10 -23.88 -21.37 -4.45
N PRO A 11 -24.97 -20.84 -3.87
CA PRO A 11 -25.80 -19.85 -4.54
C PRO A 11 -25.04 -18.59 -4.95
N LEU A 12 -24.11 -18.13 -4.10
CA LEU A 12 -23.25 -16.96 -4.41
C LEU A 12 -22.33 -17.28 -5.57
N VAL A 13 -21.65 -18.44 -5.56
CA VAL A 13 -20.78 -18.89 -6.65
C VAL A 13 -21.54 -19.00 -7.96
N HIS A 14 -22.77 -19.57 -7.94
CA HIS A 14 -23.64 -19.64 -9.12
C HIS A 14 -23.98 -18.25 -9.67
N THR A 15 -24.37 -17.31 -8.79
CA THR A 15 -24.70 -15.95 -9.18
C THR A 15 -23.47 -15.25 -9.79
N MET A 16 -22.30 -15.37 -9.17
CA MET A 16 -21.05 -14.79 -9.67
C MET A 16 -20.66 -15.39 -11.02
N THR A 17 -20.86 -16.70 -11.22
CA THR A 17 -20.58 -17.37 -12.50
C THR A 17 -21.58 -16.93 -13.58
N ALA A 18 -22.87 -16.90 -13.28
CA ALA A 18 -23.91 -16.44 -14.22
C ALA A 18 -23.72 -14.99 -14.67
N ARG A 19 -23.09 -14.16 -13.83
CA ARG A 19 -22.79 -12.75 -14.11
C ARG A 19 -21.35 -12.50 -14.61
N ASN A 20 -20.62 -13.56 -14.95
CA ASN A 20 -19.22 -13.51 -15.46
C ASN A 20 -18.21 -12.83 -14.51
N PHE A 21 -18.48 -12.76 -13.20
CA PHE A 21 -17.49 -12.33 -12.22
C PHE A 21 -16.40 -13.39 -11.98
N ILE A 22 -16.81 -14.66 -12.08
CA ILE A 22 -15.91 -15.81 -12.05
C ILE A 22 -16.35 -16.78 -13.15
N TYR A 23 -15.44 -17.67 -13.57
CA TYR A 23 -15.77 -18.80 -14.44
C TYR A 23 -15.04 -20.05 -13.95
N MET A 24 -15.63 -21.22 -14.18
CA MET A 24 -15.00 -22.50 -13.87
C MET A 24 -14.20 -22.98 -15.06
N GLN A 25 -12.93 -23.22 -14.84
CA GLN A 25 -12.01 -23.80 -15.84
C GLN A 25 -12.32 -25.30 -15.99
N LYS A 26 -12.67 -25.74 -17.19
CA LYS A 26 -13.22 -27.09 -17.44
C LYS A 26 -12.23 -28.23 -17.13
N ASP A 27 -10.94 -28.01 -17.39
CA ASP A 27 -9.87 -28.99 -17.23
C ASP A 27 -9.45 -29.17 -15.75
N THR A 28 -9.48 -28.12 -14.95
CA THR A 28 -9.02 -28.14 -13.58
C THR A 28 -10.15 -28.09 -12.53
N LEU A 29 -11.38 -27.83 -12.97
CA LEU A 29 -12.55 -27.57 -12.13
C LEU A 29 -12.35 -26.44 -11.09
N ARG A 30 -11.40 -25.54 -11.36
CA ARG A 30 -11.08 -24.38 -10.49
C ARG A 30 -11.79 -23.14 -11.00
N TYR A 31 -12.23 -22.30 -10.06
CA TYR A 31 -12.76 -20.98 -10.40
C TYR A 31 -11.64 -20.00 -10.68
N ARG A 32 -11.84 -19.16 -11.69
CA ARG A 32 -10.98 -18.07 -12.12
C ARG A 32 -11.77 -16.78 -12.13
N ILE A 33 -11.08 -15.64 -12.03
CA ILE A 33 -11.68 -14.30 -12.15
C ILE A 33 -12.22 -14.12 -13.58
N GLY A 34 -13.48 -13.71 -13.68
CA GLY A 34 -14.16 -13.43 -14.94
C GLY A 34 -14.07 -11.97 -15.37
N VAL A 35 -14.43 -11.70 -16.63
CA VAL A 35 -14.31 -10.37 -17.26
C VAL A 35 -15.14 -9.28 -16.59
N ALA A 36 -16.29 -9.61 -15.97
CA ALA A 36 -17.11 -8.64 -15.26
C ALA A 36 -16.37 -7.99 -14.08
N THR A 37 -15.45 -8.71 -13.44
CA THR A 37 -14.59 -8.15 -12.37
C THR A 37 -13.69 -7.04 -12.90
N TYR A 38 -13.15 -7.20 -14.12
CA TYR A 38 -12.36 -6.15 -14.78
C TYR A 38 -13.20 -4.88 -15.01
N SER A 39 -14.44 -5.02 -15.49
CA SER A 39 -15.34 -3.87 -15.72
C SER A 39 -15.63 -3.10 -14.43
N VAL A 40 -15.83 -3.80 -13.31
CA VAL A 40 -15.99 -3.16 -11.98
C VAL A 40 -14.73 -2.43 -11.56
N GLY A 41 -13.56 -3.04 -11.75
CA GLY A 41 -12.28 -2.40 -11.44
C GLY A 41 -12.02 -1.14 -12.30
N VAL A 42 -12.37 -1.17 -13.59
CA VAL A 42 -12.27 0.01 -14.47
C VAL A 42 -13.26 1.11 -14.03
N ALA A 43 -14.49 0.75 -13.67
CA ALA A 43 -15.47 1.71 -13.19
C ALA A 43 -15.03 2.39 -11.88
N TYR A 44 -14.35 1.66 -11.00
CA TYR A 44 -13.72 2.21 -9.80
C TYR A 44 -12.66 3.28 -10.15
N ASN A 45 -11.78 2.99 -11.12
CA ASN A 45 -10.73 3.92 -11.54
C ASN A 45 -11.23 5.15 -12.32
N ASN A 46 -12.39 5.07 -12.97
CA ASN A 46 -12.90 6.13 -13.85
C ASN A 46 -13.74 7.21 -13.13
N ARG A 47 -14.03 7.06 -11.85
CA ARG A 47 -14.67 8.12 -11.08
C ARG A 47 -13.67 9.26 -10.89
N LYS A 48 -14.10 10.52 -11.01
CA LYS A 48 -13.31 11.70 -10.61
C LYS A 48 -13.19 11.70 -9.08
N THR A 49 -12.32 10.87 -8.56
CA THR A 49 -12.16 10.56 -7.15
C THR A 49 -10.88 11.17 -6.65
N SER A 50 -10.72 11.22 -5.35
CA SER A 50 -9.46 11.53 -4.70
C SER A 50 -8.30 10.68 -5.24
N LEU A 51 -8.57 9.46 -5.69
CA LEU A 51 -7.56 8.58 -6.29
C LEU A 51 -6.95 9.17 -7.57
N GLN A 52 -7.75 9.80 -8.45
CA GLN A 52 -7.21 10.41 -9.67
C GLN A 52 -6.29 11.60 -9.35
N PHE A 53 -6.67 12.44 -8.36
CA PHE A 53 -5.81 13.53 -7.92
C PHE A 53 -4.49 12.99 -7.34
N ILE A 54 -4.55 11.96 -6.50
CA ILE A 54 -3.35 11.31 -5.97
C ILE A 54 -2.48 10.74 -7.11
N GLN A 55 -3.08 10.11 -8.13
CA GLN A 55 -2.33 9.59 -9.28
C GLN A 55 -1.61 10.69 -10.07
N GLN A 56 -2.19 11.89 -10.18
CA GLN A 56 -1.49 13.04 -10.76
C GLN A 56 -0.29 13.45 -9.90
N GLU A 57 -0.46 13.52 -8.58
CA GLU A 57 0.65 13.80 -7.67
C GLU A 57 1.73 12.71 -7.73
N MET A 58 1.36 11.43 -7.86
CA MET A 58 2.32 10.33 -8.06
C MET A 58 3.12 10.48 -9.36
N ASN A 59 2.52 11.01 -10.44
CA ASN A 59 3.27 11.34 -11.65
C ASN A 59 4.31 12.43 -11.38
N ASN A 60 3.96 13.49 -10.63
CA ASN A 60 4.85 14.55 -10.24
C ASN A 60 5.99 14.04 -9.35
N ILE A 61 5.66 13.22 -8.33
CA ILE A 61 6.64 12.57 -7.45
C ILE A 61 7.66 11.77 -8.27
N THR A 62 7.18 10.92 -9.20
CA THR A 62 8.06 10.10 -10.04
C THR A 62 8.89 10.94 -10.99
N ALA A 63 8.34 12.01 -11.55
CA ALA A 63 9.08 12.93 -12.44
C ALA A 63 10.22 13.67 -11.70
N LEU A 64 9.99 14.08 -10.44
CA LEU A 64 10.98 14.76 -9.62
C LEU A 64 12.04 13.79 -9.06
N SER A 65 11.60 12.67 -8.49
CA SER A 65 12.50 11.70 -7.84
C SER A 65 13.22 10.78 -8.82
N ASN A 66 12.69 10.56 -10.02
CA ASN A 66 13.07 9.51 -10.97
C ASN A 66 12.92 8.08 -10.42
N GLU A 67 12.16 7.90 -9.34
CA GLU A 67 11.96 6.61 -8.66
C GLU A 67 10.49 6.17 -8.67
N THR A 68 10.28 4.89 -8.35
CA THR A 68 8.92 4.32 -8.32
C THR A 68 8.13 4.87 -7.14
N CYS A 69 6.96 5.44 -7.43
CA CYS A 69 5.99 5.90 -6.43
C CYS A 69 4.84 4.90 -6.29
N GLN A 70 4.41 4.64 -5.07
CA GLN A 70 3.34 3.70 -4.75
C GLN A 70 2.35 4.31 -3.76
N LEU A 71 1.07 3.92 -3.91
CA LEU A 71 -0.02 4.24 -2.99
C LEU A 71 -0.56 2.95 -2.39
N GLY A 72 -0.69 2.92 -1.07
CA GLY A 72 -1.24 1.78 -0.33
C GLY A 72 -2.27 2.19 0.70
N ILE A 73 -3.20 1.30 0.97
CA ILE A 73 -4.18 1.41 2.05
C ILE A 73 -4.06 0.21 3.00
N GLN A 74 -4.49 0.38 4.24
CA GLN A 74 -4.53 -0.73 5.18
C GLN A 74 -5.63 -1.74 4.80
N SER A 75 -5.27 -3.01 4.76
CA SER A 75 -6.19 -4.15 4.63
C SER A 75 -5.86 -5.17 5.72
N ARG A 76 -6.52 -5.07 6.88
CA ARG A 76 -6.21 -5.85 8.09
C ARG A 76 -4.75 -5.64 8.53
N THR A 77 -3.92 -6.68 8.50
CA THR A 77 -2.48 -6.66 8.83
C THR A 77 -1.56 -6.42 7.64
N MET A 78 -2.16 -6.16 6.47
CA MET A 78 -1.45 -5.98 5.20
C MET A 78 -1.65 -4.57 4.65
N VAL A 79 -0.70 -4.09 3.86
CA VAL A 79 -0.90 -2.96 2.96
C VAL A 79 -1.34 -3.48 1.60
N LEU A 80 -2.47 -2.99 1.10
CA LEU A 80 -2.94 -3.24 -0.26
C LEU A 80 -2.47 -2.10 -1.17
N TYR A 81 -1.71 -2.44 -2.20
CA TYR A 81 -1.24 -1.48 -3.21
C TYR A 81 -2.36 -1.15 -4.19
N ILE A 82 -2.87 0.08 -4.18
CA ILE A 82 -4.02 0.51 -5.00
C ILE A 82 -3.63 1.37 -6.20
N ALA A 83 -2.45 1.97 -6.18
CA ALA A 83 -1.89 2.67 -7.34
C ALA A 83 -0.36 2.58 -7.33
N LYS A 84 0.22 2.75 -8.52
CA LYS A 84 1.67 2.73 -8.74
C LYS A 84 2.02 3.58 -9.95
N LYS A 85 3.15 4.30 -9.86
CA LYS A 85 3.83 4.92 -10.99
C LYS A 85 5.27 4.43 -11.04
N ASP A 86 5.61 3.76 -12.12
CA ASP A 86 6.95 3.20 -12.31
C ASP A 86 7.99 4.29 -12.57
N SER A 87 9.18 4.10 -12.00
CA SER A 87 10.39 4.83 -12.35
C SER A 87 10.68 4.72 -13.86
N PRO A 88 11.13 5.80 -14.51
CA PRO A 88 11.62 5.74 -15.89
C PRO A 88 12.95 4.96 -16.01
N GLN A 89 13.62 4.69 -14.89
CA GLN A 89 14.91 4.02 -14.87
C GLN A 89 14.76 2.53 -15.26
N PRO A 90 15.75 1.94 -15.97
CA PRO A 90 15.71 0.52 -16.36
C PRO A 90 15.75 -0.43 -15.14
N ILE A 91 16.53 -0.09 -14.11
CA ILE A 91 16.58 -0.83 -12.86
C ILE A 91 15.66 -0.15 -11.85
N ARG A 92 14.58 -0.82 -11.47
CA ARG A 92 13.55 -0.30 -10.56
C ARG A 92 12.85 -1.43 -9.81
N LEU A 93 12.17 -1.10 -8.72
CA LEU A 93 11.34 -2.06 -8.01
C LEU A 93 10.20 -2.56 -8.90
N MET A 94 10.11 -3.88 -9.04
CA MET A 94 8.97 -4.54 -9.69
C MET A 94 7.88 -4.83 -8.65
N SER A 95 6.80 -4.08 -8.72
CA SER A 95 5.60 -4.27 -7.90
C SER A 95 4.35 -4.22 -8.77
N SER A 96 3.20 -4.57 -8.22
CA SER A 96 1.92 -4.55 -8.95
C SER A 96 0.79 -4.04 -8.06
N VAL A 97 -0.15 -3.32 -8.67
CA VAL A 97 -1.43 -2.97 -8.05
C VAL A 97 -2.18 -4.26 -7.71
N GLY A 98 -2.85 -4.28 -6.57
CA GLY A 98 -3.53 -5.46 -6.04
C GLY A 98 -2.63 -6.39 -5.19
N LYS A 99 -1.32 -6.18 -5.17
CA LYS A 99 -0.41 -6.91 -4.28
C LYS A 99 -0.67 -6.51 -2.83
N GLN A 100 -0.48 -7.46 -1.92
CA GLN A 100 -0.52 -7.21 -0.49
C GLN A 100 0.81 -7.61 0.14
N LEU A 101 1.32 -6.77 1.04
CA LEU A 101 2.52 -7.02 1.83
C LEU A 101 2.24 -6.68 3.29
N PRO A 102 2.94 -7.29 4.28
CA PRO A 102 2.71 -7.00 5.68
C PRO A 102 2.98 -5.51 6.01
N LEU A 103 2.15 -4.94 6.90
CA LEU A 103 2.33 -3.55 7.32
C LEU A 103 3.66 -3.33 8.06
N TYR A 104 4.09 -4.27 8.90
CA TYR A 104 5.25 -4.08 9.79
C TYR A 104 6.58 -3.94 9.05
N CYS A 105 6.74 -4.54 7.86
CA CYS A 105 8.00 -4.56 7.12
C CYS A 105 7.97 -3.74 5.81
N THR A 106 7.00 -2.83 5.66
CA THR A 106 6.92 -1.92 4.50
C THR A 106 6.90 -0.47 4.96
N GLY A 107 7.52 0.42 4.20
CA GLY A 107 7.46 1.86 4.48
C GLY A 107 6.01 2.37 4.51
N LEU A 108 5.18 2.00 3.52
CA LEU A 108 3.74 2.32 3.48
C LEU A 108 3.02 1.85 4.74
N GLY A 109 3.29 0.62 5.16
CA GLY A 109 2.64 0.03 6.33
C GLY A 109 3.03 0.73 7.62
N ARG A 110 4.32 1.04 7.83
CA ARG A 110 4.77 1.79 9.01
C ARG A 110 4.21 3.20 9.06
N ALA A 111 4.10 3.88 7.92
CA ALA A 111 3.45 5.19 7.87
C ALA A 111 1.98 5.13 8.32
N LEU A 112 1.26 4.04 7.99
CA LEU A 112 -0.11 3.80 8.45
C LEU A 112 -0.17 3.37 9.93
N LEU A 113 0.78 2.55 10.38
CA LEU A 113 0.82 2.04 11.76
C LEU A 113 1.26 3.09 12.77
N ALA A 114 2.00 4.12 12.37
CA ALA A 114 2.54 5.14 13.26
C ALA A 114 1.47 5.89 14.08
N TYR A 115 0.22 5.89 13.65
CA TYR A 115 -0.91 6.53 14.35
C TYR A 115 -1.59 5.61 15.37
N LYS A 116 -1.25 4.33 15.40
CA LYS A 116 -1.87 3.35 16.29
C LYS A 116 -1.18 3.33 17.65
N SER A 117 -1.97 3.06 18.69
CA SER A 117 -1.44 2.83 20.02
C SER A 117 -0.64 1.52 20.09
N GLU A 118 0.21 1.38 21.12
CA GLU A 118 0.92 0.13 21.39
C GLU A 118 -0.05 -1.05 21.55
N GLU A 119 -1.17 -0.84 22.26
CA GLU A 119 -2.18 -1.87 22.47
C GLU A 119 -2.79 -2.35 21.13
N GLU A 120 -3.14 -1.42 20.24
CA GLU A 120 -3.62 -1.75 18.90
C GLU A 120 -2.58 -2.53 18.09
N ILE A 121 -1.30 -2.14 18.12
CA ILE A 121 -0.22 -2.84 17.41
C ILE A 121 -0.08 -4.27 17.95
N ARG A 122 -0.06 -4.46 19.29
CA ARG A 122 0.01 -5.78 19.90
C ARG A 122 -1.22 -6.65 19.61
N SER A 123 -2.38 -6.05 19.40
CA SER A 123 -3.58 -6.78 18.98
C SER A 123 -3.54 -7.25 17.52
N LEU A 124 -2.81 -6.53 16.66
CA LEU A 124 -2.69 -6.82 15.24
C LEU A 124 -1.64 -7.88 14.92
N PHE A 125 -0.56 -7.94 15.69
CA PHE A 125 0.61 -8.75 15.36
C PHE A 125 1.05 -9.63 16.53
N PRO A 126 1.61 -10.83 16.25
CA PRO A 126 2.24 -11.67 17.26
C PRO A 126 3.57 -11.05 17.75
N GLU A 127 4.06 -11.53 18.90
CA GLU A 127 5.35 -11.06 19.47
C GLU A 127 6.54 -11.29 18.51
N VAL A 128 6.52 -12.39 17.74
CA VAL A 128 7.54 -12.73 16.74
C VAL A 128 6.93 -12.54 15.35
N LEU A 129 7.56 -11.68 14.55
CA LEU A 129 7.15 -11.34 13.19
C LEU A 129 7.94 -12.20 12.18
N THR A 130 7.30 -12.53 11.06
CA THR A 130 7.99 -13.29 9.99
C THR A 130 9.04 -12.42 9.31
N ALA A 131 10.28 -12.87 9.30
CA ALA A 131 11.37 -12.24 8.57
C ALA A 131 11.34 -12.64 7.07
N TYR A 132 11.38 -11.66 6.18
CA TYR A 132 11.45 -11.86 4.72
C TYR A 132 12.90 -11.73 4.22
N THR A 133 13.71 -10.96 4.92
CA THR A 133 15.15 -10.78 4.69
C THR A 133 15.86 -10.76 6.02
N PRO A 134 17.21 -10.81 6.06
CA PRO A 134 17.97 -10.61 7.30
C PRO A 134 17.76 -9.23 7.95
N HIS A 135 17.24 -8.24 7.22
CA HIS A 135 17.02 -6.88 7.70
C HIS A 135 15.61 -6.66 8.24
N THR A 136 14.69 -7.60 8.03
CA THR A 136 13.30 -7.47 8.50
C THR A 136 13.25 -7.34 10.02
N ILE A 137 12.53 -6.34 10.52
CA ILE A 137 12.18 -6.25 11.94
C ILE A 137 11.35 -7.48 12.32
N ALA A 138 11.90 -8.31 13.24
CA ALA A 138 11.34 -9.62 13.57
C ALA A 138 10.66 -9.68 14.94
N THR A 139 10.62 -8.58 15.71
CA THR A 139 9.94 -8.52 17.01
C THR A 139 8.98 -7.34 17.10
N ILE A 140 7.90 -7.54 17.88
CA ILE A 140 6.92 -6.47 18.12
C ILE A 140 7.56 -5.27 18.83
N ASN A 141 8.51 -5.50 19.76
CA ASN A 141 9.15 -4.43 20.51
C ASN A 141 10.07 -3.58 19.62
N ASP A 142 10.75 -4.17 18.65
CA ASP A 142 11.54 -3.39 17.70
C ASP A 142 10.66 -2.66 16.69
N LEU A 143 9.52 -3.25 16.30
CA LEU A 143 8.51 -2.54 15.51
C LEU A 143 7.99 -1.31 16.26
N LEU A 144 7.65 -1.42 17.54
CA LEU A 144 7.16 -0.28 18.35
C LEU A 144 8.19 0.84 18.44
N LYS A 145 9.49 0.51 18.61
CA LYS A 145 10.57 1.51 18.59
C LYS A 145 10.64 2.23 17.24
N GLU A 146 10.57 1.48 16.14
CA GLU A 146 10.62 2.05 14.80
C GLU A 146 9.38 2.91 14.49
N LEU A 147 8.19 2.53 14.99
CA LEU A 147 6.99 3.35 14.88
C LEU A 147 7.11 4.66 15.67
N GLU A 148 7.74 4.62 16.83
CA GLU A 148 8.01 5.85 17.59
C GLU A 148 8.98 6.79 16.85
N LEU A 149 10.05 6.25 16.27
CA LEU A 149 10.94 7.03 15.40
C LEU A 149 10.20 7.58 14.17
N THR A 150 9.29 6.80 13.59
CA THR A 150 8.44 7.24 12.47
C THR A 150 7.55 8.42 12.86
N ARG A 151 6.94 8.41 14.06
CA ARG A 151 6.16 9.54 14.59
C ARG A 151 7.02 10.79 14.76
N GLN A 152 8.20 10.66 15.37
CA GLN A 152 9.09 11.78 15.66
C GLN A 152 9.61 12.47 14.39
N ARG A 153 10.01 11.71 13.39
CA ARG A 153 10.52 12.27 12.13
C ARG A 153 9.42 12.61 11.12
N GLY A 154 8.18 12.07 11.29
CA GLY A 154 7.03 12.33 10.43
C GLY A 154 7.01 11.56 9.11
N TYR A 155 7.93 10.63 8.90
CA TYR A 155 7.96 9.73 7.74
C TYR A 155 8.50 8.36 8.15
N ALA A 156 8.10 7.31 7.43
CA ALA A 156 8.58 5.95 7.61
C ALA A 156 9.73 5.64 6.64
N VAL A 157 10.68 4.85 7.10
CA VAL A 157 11.72 4.25 6.25
C VAL A 157 11.64 2.74 6.34
N GLU A 158 12.08 2.08 5.29
CA GLU A 158 12.23 0.64 5.21
C GLU A 158 13.53 0.34 4.44
N HIS A 159 14.40 -0.45 5.03
CA HIS A 159 15.72 -0.76 4.51
C HIS A 159 15.83 -2.25 4.19
N GLU A 160 15.59 -2.63 2.93
CA GLU A 160 15.77 -4.00 2.43
C GLU A 160 14.98 -5.09 3.22
N GLU A 161 13.84 -4.72 3.84
CA GLU A 161 13.12 -5.62 4.75
C GLU A 161 12.14 -6.56 4.05
N THR A 162 11.56 -6.15 2.93
CA THR A 162 10.71 -7.00 2.09
C THR A 162 11.45 -7.59 0.90
N ASN A 163 12.41 -6.85 0.37
CA ASN A 163 13.25 -7.24 -0.76
C ASN A 163 14.64 -6.65 -0.57
N LEU A 164 15.66 -7.48 -0.71
CA LEU A 164 17.04 -6.99 -0.76
C LEU A 164 17.21 -5.97 -1.90
N MET A 165 18.17 -5.08 -1.75
CA MET A 165 18.53 -4.02 -2.72
C MET A 165 17.47 -2.93 -2.94
N VAL A 166 16.44 -2.81 -2.08
CA VAL A 166 15.40 -1.77 -2.16
C VAL A 166 15.20 -1.10 -0.81
N ASN A 167 15.20 0.23 -0.81
CA ASN A 167 14.83 1.04 0.33
C ASN A 167 13.54 1.82 -0.01
N CYS A 168 12.68 2.05 0.99
CA CYS A 168 11.46 2.80 0.81
C CYS A 168 11.36 3.93 1.84
N ILE A 169 10.89 5.08 1.38
CA ILE A 169 10.53 6.22 2.22
C ILE A 169 9.03 6.45 2.02
N ALA A 170 8.28 6.63 3.10
CA ALA A 170 6.84 6.75 3.01
C ALA A 170 6.27 7.79 3.98
N VAL A 171 5.16 8.40 3.58
CA VAL A 171 4.33 9.28 4.42
C VAL A 171 2.89 8.79 4.42
N SER A 172 2.18 8.99 5.52
CA SER A 172 0.72 8.80 5.56
C SER A 172 0.02 9.92 4.79
N LEU A 173 -1.18 9.64 4.32
CA LEU A 173 -2.15 10.62 3.84
C LEU A 173 -3.31 10.64 4.83
N ASP A 174 -3.52 11.78 5.47
CA ASP A 174 -4.41 11.89 6.61
C ASP A 174 -5.69 12.65 6.23
N TYR A 175 -6.81 12.18 6.75
CA TYR A 175 -8.10 12.85 6.66
C TYR A 175 -8.83 12.73 8.00
N ASN A 176 -9.36 13.85 8.53
CA ASN A 176 -10.01 13.90 9.83
C ASN A 176 -9.13 13.31 10.97
N ASN A 177 -7.85 13.64 10.97
CA ASN A 177 -6.83 13.19 11.94
C ASN A 177 -6.58 11.67 11.96
N ALA A 178 -6.91 10.97 10.89
CA ALA A 178 -6.64 9.55 10.75
C ALA A 178 -5.93 9.25 9.41
N PRO A 179 -4.95 8.34 9.38
CA PRO A 179 -4.31 7.90 8.15
C PRO A 179 -5.28 7.03 7.35
N ILE A 180 -5.58 7.46 6.14
CA ILE A 180 -6.50 6.73 5.23
C ILE A 180 -5.76 6.00 4.12
N ALA A 181 -4.54 6.46 3.80
CA ALA A 181 -3.65 5.86 2.81
C ALA A 181 -2.20 6.22 3.16
N ALA A 182 -1.25 5.69 2.40
CA ALA A 182 0.15 6.10 2.46
C ALA A 182 0.75 6.18 1.05
N LEU A 183 1.70 7.10 0.86
CA LEU A 183 2.52 7.25 -0.34
C LEU A 183 3.96 6.86 -0.04
N SER A 184 4.64 6.20 -0.97
CA SER A 184 6.06 5.89 -0.85
C SER A 184 6.83 6.13 -2.14
N ILE A 185 8.12 6.38 -1.97
CA ILE A 185 9.15 6.31 -3.01
C ILE A 185 10.03 5.11 -2.70
N SER A 186 10.23 4.22 -3.70
CA SER A 186 11.10 3.05 -3.59
C SER A 186 12.37 3.28 -4.39
N ILE A 187 13.51 3.23 -3.72
CA ILE A 187 14.83 3.58 -4.25
C ILE A 187 15.75 2.35 -4.15
N PRO A 188 16.34 1.85 -5.24
CA PRO A 188 17.37 0.82 -5.17
C PRO A 188 18.57 1.23 -4.30
N THR A 189 19.12 0.29 -3.53
CA THR A 189 20.18 0.56 -2.55
C THR A 189 21.40 1.24 -3.15
N PHE A 190 21.75 0.92 -4.40
CA PHE A 190 22.90 1.57 -5.06
C PHE A 190 22.65 3.02 -5.51
N ARG A 191 21.41 3.53 -5.40
CA ARG A 191 21.04 4.94 -5.68
C ARG A 191 20.70 5.74 -4.44
N ILE A 192 20.50 5.08 -3.29
CA ILE A 192 20.20 5.79 -2.05
C ILE A 192 21.46 6.50 -1.52
N SER A 193 21.27 7.69 -1.04
CA SER A 193 22.25 8.50 -0.32
C SER A 193 21.50 9.38 0.67
N GLU A 194 22.18 9.95 1.64
CA GLU A 194 21.56 10.88 2.58
C GLU A 194 20.87 12.06 1.88
N SER A 195 21.50 12.60 0.83
CA SER A 195 20.91 13.67 0.02
C SER A 195 19.67 13.21 -0.73
N LYS A 196 19.69 11.97 -1.28
CA LYS A 196 18.56 11.39 -2.01
C LYS A 196 17.39 11.06 -1.09
N GLU A 197 17.67 10.63 0.13
CA GLU A 197 16.65 10.43 1.15
C GLU A 197 15.96 11.74 1.53
N LYS A 198 16.74 12.79 1.84
CA LYS A 198 16.22 14.14 2.14
C LYS A 198 15.37 14.70 0.99
N GLU A 199 15.83 14.55 -0.25
CA GLU A 199 15.08 14.93 -1.45
C GLU A 199 13.73 14.17 -1.53
N ALA A 200 13.75 12.86 -1.37
CA ALA A 200 12.55 12.03 -1.43
C ALA A 200 11.55 12.38 -0.32
N VAL A 201 12.01 12.64 0.90
CA VAL A 201 11.20 13.12 2.02
C VAL A 201 10.53 14.44 1.66
N GLN A 202 11.28 15.41 1.16
CA GLN A 202 10.73 16.73 0.78
C GLN A 202 9.65 16.59 -0.31
N ILE A 203 9.91 15.83 -1.36
CA ILE A 203 8.96 15.57 -2.45
C ILE A 203 7.66 14.95 -1.90
N LEU A 204 7.77 13.95 -1.03
CA LEU A 204 6.60 13.29 -0.42
C LEU A 204 5.81 14.24 0.49
N TRP A 205 6.47 15.06 1.27
CA TRP A 205 5.83 16.02 2.16
C TRP A 205 5.04 17.09 1.39
N GLU A 206 5.62 17.65 0.34
CA GLU A 206 4.93 18.61 -0.52
C GLU A 206 3.70 17.98 -1.20
N ALA A 207 3.83 16.75 -1.70
CA ALA A 207 2.70 16.02 -2.27
C ALA A 207 1.62 15.72 -1.23
N LYS A 208 2.00 15.28 -0.01
CA LYS A 208 1.09 15.07 1.13
C LYS A 208 0.27 16.34 1.41
N GLN A 209 0.91 17.49 1.51
CA GLN A 209 0.22 18.77 1.78
C GLN A 209 -0.82 19.10 0.69
N ARG A 210 -0.47 18.92 -0.60
CA ARG A 210 -1.40 19.17 -1.70
C ARG A 210 -2.58 18.19 -1.69
N ILE A 211 -2.31 16.92 -1.45
CA ILE A 211 -3.34 15.87 -1.39
C ILE A 211 -4.29 16.08 -0.21
N GLU A 212 -3.77 16.34 0.98
CA GLU A 212 -4.59 16.59 2.17
C GLU A 212 -5.40 17.89 2.07
N THR A 213 -4.86 18.92 1.40
CA THR A 213 -5.62 20.12 1.06
C THR A 213 -6.79 19.79 0.13
N HIS A 214 -6.56 18.95 -0.88
CA HIS A 214 -7.62 18.46 -1.76
C HIS A 214 -8.68 17.68 -0.97
N PHE A 215 -8.29 16.82 -0.03
CA PHE A 215 -9.23 16.10 0.83
C PHE A 215 -10.09 17.03 1.68
N LYS A 216 -9.52 18.11 2.23
CA LYS A 216 -10.27 19.10 3.00
C LYS A 216 -11.29 19.86 2.16
N MET A 217 -10.97 20.13 0.90
CA MET A 217 -11.87 20.91 -0.01
C MET A 217 -12.98 20.07 -0.61
N TYR A 218 -12.71 18.82 -0.97
CA TYR A 218 -13.60 17.99 -1.79
C TYR A 218 -14.06 16.70 -1.11
N GLY A 219 -13.58 16.44 0.11
CA GLY A 219 -13.79 15.16 0.79
C GLY A 219 -12.86 14.07 0.24
N VAL A 220 -12.98 12.88 0.81
CA VAL A 220 -12.27 11.69 0.38
C VAL A 220 -13.24 10.73 -0.26
N ASP A 221 -12.96 10.33 -1.48
CA ASP A 221 -13.67 9.27 -2.18
C ASP A 221 -12.63 8.29 -2.75
N PHE A 222 -12.39 7.19 -2.02
CA PHE A 222 -11.69 6.01 -2.51
C PHE A 222 -12.67 4.96 -3.04
N GLY A 223 -13.99 5.30 -3.13
CA GLY A 223 -15.03 4.38 -3.57
C GLY A 223 -15.51 3.42 -2.47
N ASN A 224 -15.43 3.84 -1.21
CA ASN A 224 -16.03 3.13 -0.07
C ASN A 224 -17.50 3.45 0.05
#